data_63ca42309422203dc343556e8d8bb910
#
_entry.id   63ca42309422203dc343556e8d8bb910
#
_cell.length_a   1.000
_cell.length_b   1.000
_cell.length_c   1.000
_cell.angle_alpha   90.00
_cell.angle_beta   90.00
_cell.angle_gamma   90.00
#
_symmetry.space_group_name_H-M   'P 1'
#
loop_
_entity.id
_entity.type
_entity.pdbx_description
1 polymer ?
#
loop_
_entity_poly.entity_id
_entity_poly.type
_entity_poly.pdbx_seq_one_letter_code
_entity_poly.pdbx_strand_id
1 'polypeptide(L)'
;MAYTIKGKTGDWELVIGLETHIEVLSESKLFSGASADYNPTVSPNTQVSMVDVAMPGMLPVLNEYCVEQAIRMGLGLNAEISRRSKFARKQYFYPDLPQGYQISQPAEEPPVVGRGWIEIMGDDGQPKKINIERAHLEQDAGKLKHDAHPTKSFADYNRTGVALLEIVTFLDIKNPENNSYITSPDEAERYLREIREIARALGVSKANMEEGSMRADVN
;
A
#
# COMPACT_ATOMS: atom_id res chain seq x y z
N MET A 1 -5.15 7.62 27.23
CA MET A 1 -5.78 6.43 27.89
C MET A 1 -6.45 5.63 26.78
N ALA A 2 -6.23 4.31 26.74
CA ALA A 2 -6.87 3.46 25.73
C ALA A 2 -8.41 3.60 25.81
N TYR A 3 -9.07 3.65 24.67
CA TYR A 3 -10.52 3.71 24.59
C TYR A 3 -11.11 2.34 24.98
N THR A 4 -11.75 2.29 26.13
CA THR A 4 -12.28 1.03 26.69
C THR A 4 -13.79 1.06 26.75
N ILE A 5 -14.42 0.00 26.26
CA ILE A 5 -15.88 -0.19 26.28
C ILE A 5 -16.22 -1.30 27.27
N LYS A 6 -17.16 -1.06 28.17
CA LYS A 6 -17.71 -2.09 29.06
C LYS A 6 -18.64 -3.01 28.29
N GLY A 7 -18.24 -4.27 28.14
CA GLY A 7 -19.03 -5.32 27.53
C GLY A 7 -19.70 -6.25 28.55
N LYS A 8 -20.54 -7.18 28.08
CA LYS A 8 -21.20 -8.17 28.94
C LYS A 8 -20.23 -9.21 29.54
N THR A 9 -19.10 -9.45 28.88
CA THR A 9 -18.12 -10.48 29.24
C THR A 9 -16.79 -9.91 29.77
N GLY A 10 -16.69 -8.60 29.90
CA GLY A 10 -15.49 -7.89 30.37
C GLY A 10 -15.32 -6.55 29.67
N ASP A 11 -14.24 -5.87 29.97
CA ASP A 11 -13.87 -4.62 29.32
C ASP A 11 -13.15 -4.90 28.00
N TRP A 12 -13.47 -4.14 26.96
CA TRP A 12 -12.93 -4.26 25.62
C TRP A 12 -12.13 -3.01 25.27
N GLU A 13 -10.93 -3.20 24.79
CA GLU A 13 -10.07 -2.13 24.31
C GLU A 13 -10.20 -1.99 22.79
N LEU A 14 -10.24 -0.74 22.30
CA LEU A 14 -10.20 -0.45 20.88
C LEU A 14 -8.76 -0.63 20.36
N VAL A 15 -8.61 -1.42 19.33
CA VAL A 15 -7.38 -1.58 18.56
C VAL A 15 -7.68 -1.32 17.10
N ILE A 16 -6.91 -0.44 16.47
CA ILE A 16 -7.06 -0.09 15.06
C ILE A 16 -5.86 -0.60 14.28
N GLY A 17 -6.13 -1.46 13.30
CA GLY A 17 -5.16 -1.86 12.27
C GLY A 17 -5.30 -0.99 11.02
N LEU A 18 -4.20 -0.63 10.40
CA LEU A 18 -4.19 0.13 9.16
C LEU A 18 -3.35 -0.59 8.10
N GLU A 19 -3.91 -0.69 6.91
CA GLU A 19 -3.24 -1.07 5.67
C GLU A 19 -3.17 0.19 4.80
N THR A 20 -1.98 0.74 4.62
CA THR A 20 -1.78 2.01 3.90
C THR A 20 -1.10 1.75 2.57
N HIS A 21 -1.78 2.04 1.47
CA HIS A 21 -1.23 1.95 0.13
C HIS A 21 -0.71 3.31 -0.33
N ILE A 22 0.52 3.37 -0.78
CA ILE A 22 1.09 4.53 -1.46
C ILE A 22 1.57 4.15 -2.86
N GLU A 23 1.23 4.96 -3.85
CA GLU A 23 1.79 4.80 -5.19
C GLU A 23 3.24 5.27 -5.21
N VAL A 24 4.11 4.41 -5.71
CA VAL A 24 5.54 4.69 -5.82
C VAL A 24 5.78 5.60 -7.03
N LEU A 25 6.45 6.71 -6.81
CA LEU A 25 6.89 7.59 -7.90
C LEU A 25 7.92 6.87 -8.77
N SER A 26 7.56 6.65 -10.04
CA SER A 26 8.40 6.05 -11.06
C SER A 26 7.96 6.54 -12.44
N GLU A 27 8.86 6.60 -13.40
CA GLU A 27 8.54 6.95 -14.79
C GLU A 27 7.82 5.81 -15.51
N SER A 28 8.12 4.57 -15.15
CA SER A 28 7.50 3.37 -15.71
C SER A 28 6.90 2.48 -14.63
N LYS A 29 6.00 1.59 -15.04
CA LYS A 29 5.27 0.68 -14.15
C LYS A 29 6.17 -0.35 -13.48
N LEU A 30 5.63 -1.08 -12.48
CA LEU A 30 6.40 -2.05 -11.69
C LEU A 30 6.96 -3.20 -12.51
N PHE A 31 6.22 -3.67 -13.53
CA PHE A 31 6.58 -4.86 -14.31
C PHE A 31 6.56 -4.65 -15.83
N SER A 32 6.47 -3.40 -16.28
CA SER A 32 6.48 -3.06 -17.69
C SER A 32 7.12 -1.69 -17.94
N GLY A 33 7.54 -1.44 -19.17
CA GLY A 33 8.07 -0.14 -19.60
C GLY A 33 6.99 0.90 -19.94
N ALA A 34 5.70 0.60 -19.76
CA ALA A 34 4.67 1.61 -19.97
C ALA A 34 4.78 2.73 -18.92
N SER A 35 4.39 3.95 -19.32
CA SER A 35 4.42 5.09 -18.41
C SER A 35 3.54 4.85 -17.18
N ALA A 36 4.03 5.22 -16.02
CA ALA A 36 3.27 5.24 -14.77
C ALA A 36 2.39 6.50 -14.62
N ASP A 37 2.44 7.43 -15.58
CA ASP A 37 1.59 8.62 -15.57
C ASP A 37 0.18 8.28 -16.07
N TYR A 38 -0.80 8.33 -15.18
CA TYR A 38 -2.22 8.14 -15.48
C TYR A 38 -3.06 9.38 -15.12
N ASN A 39 -2.45 10.55 -15.18
CA ASN A 39 -3.12 11.82 -14.96
C ASN A 39 -4.48 11.84 -15.71
N PRO A 40 -5.55 12.45 -15.14
CA PRO A 40 -6.87 12.57 -15.78
C PRO A 40 -6.88 13.20 -17.16
N THR A 41 -5.85 13.95 -17.54
CA THR A 41 -5.67 14.53 -18.87
C THR A 41 -5.17 13.54 -19.92
N VAL A 42 -4.65 12.39 -19.50
CA VAL A 42 -4.19 11.31 -20.40
C VAL A 42 -5.40 10.51 -20.87
N SER A 43 -5.48 10.28 -22.17
CA SER A 43 -6.57 9.46 -22.75
C SER A 43 -6.58 8.04 -22.16
N PRO A 44 -7.76 7.47 -21.88
CA PRO A 44 -7.86 6.10 -21.36
C PRO A 44 -7.13 5.08 -22.24
N ASN A 45 -6.51 4.10 -21.60
CA ASN A 45 -5.83 2.96 -22.25
C ASN A 45 -4.68 3.34 -23.22
N THR A 46 -4.02 4.48 -23.02
CA THR A 46 -2.86 4.90 -23.82
C THR A 46 -1.51 4.66 -23.13
N GLN A 47 -1.50 4.48 -21.81
CA GLN A 47 -0.31 4.16 -21.00
C GLN A 47 -0.35 2.67 -20.58
N VAL A 48 -0.37 1.78 -21.59
CA VAL A 48 -0.60 0.35 -21.40
C VAL A 48 0.38 -0.45 -22.23
N SER A 49 1.06 -1.43 -21.63
CA SER A 49 1.88 -2.40 -22.33
C SER A 49 1.12 -3.71 -22.54
N MET A 50 1.69 -4.61 -23.34
CA MET A 50 1.15 -5.95 -23.55
C MET A 50 1.13 -6.79 -22.26
N VAL A 51 2.03 -6.52 -21.29
CA VAL A 51 2.02 -7.14 -19.96
C VAL A 51 0.81 -6.67 -19.17
N ASP A 52 0.50 -5.37 -19.19
CA ASP A 52 -0.58 -4.77 -18.40
C ASP A 52 -1.97 -5.24 -18.84
N VAL A 53 -2.12 -5.61 -20.12
CA VAL A 53 -3.37 -6.16 -20.68
C VAL A 53 -3.36 -7.68 -20.85
N ALA A 54 -2.43 -8.36 -20.21
CA ALA A 54 -2.35 -9.81 -20.16
C ALA A 54 -2.27 -10.51 -21.53
N MET A 55 -1.56 -9.94 -22.49
CA MET A 55 -1.39 -10.57 -23.80
C MET A 55 -0.63 -11.89 -23.67
N PRO A 56 -1.06 -12.96 -24.37
CA PRO A 56 -0.43 -14.27 -24.29
C PRO A 56 1.08 -14.22 -24.58
N GLY A 57 1.86 -14.89 -23.73
CA GLY A 57 3.32 -15.00 -23.87
C GLY A 57 4.11 -13.83 -23.27
N MET A 58 3.46 -12.79 -22.77
CA MET A 58 4.14 -11.67 -22.13
C MET A 58 4.48 -12.01 -20.68
N LEU A 59 5.70 -11.69 -20.26
CA LEU A 59 6.20 -11.92 -18.91
C LEU A 59 6.59 -10.59 -18.24
N PRO A 60 6.33 -10.45 -16.93
CA PRO A 60 6.70 -9.26 -16.18
C PRO A 60 8.23 -9.16 -16.03
N VAL A 61 8.76 -7.93 -16.07
CA VAL A 61 10.15 -7.61 -15.76
C VAL A 61 10.15 -6.55 -14.67
N LEU A 62 10.77 -6.86 -13.54
CA LEU A 62 10.78 -5.99 -12.37
C LEU A 62 11.52 -4.68 -12.63
N ASN A 63 10.89 -3.57 -12.26
CA ASN A 63 11.49 -2.25 -12.28
C ASN A 63 12.36 -2.03 -11.04
N GLU A 64 13.67 -1.97 -11.22
CA GLU A 64 14.66 -1.78 -10.13
C GLU A 64 14.43 -0.49 -9.36
N TYR A 65 14.07 0.60 -10.04
CA TYR A 65 13.81 1.88 -9.40
C TYR A 65 12.65 1.81 -8.39
N CYS A 66 11.60 1.04 -8.66
CA CYS A 66 10.51 0.82 -7.71
C CYS A 66 11.00 0.09 -6.45
N VAL A 67 11.94 -0.85 -6.59
CA VAL A 67 12.56 -1.54 -5.46
C VAL A 67 13.41 -0.57 -4.62
N GLU A 68 14.20 0.28 -5.28
CA GLU A 68 15.00 1.32 -4.60
C GLU A 68 14.10 2.28 -3.81
N GLN A 69 12.97 2.69 -4.37
CA GLN A 69 12.00 3.54 -3.68
C GLN A 69 11.37 2.84 -2.49
N ALA A 70 11.04 1.55 -2.61
CA ALA A 70 10.55 0.76 -1.48
C ALA A 70 11.60 0.66 -0.35
N ILE A 71 12.88 0.43 -0.69
CA ILE A 71 13.99 0.42 0.28
C ILE A 71 14.12 1.79 0.94
N ARG A 72 14.04 2.87 0.18
CA ARG A 72 14.10 4.25 0.70
C ARG A 72 12.98 4.52 1.70
N MET A 73 11.75 4.11 1.37
CA MET A 73 10.63 4.19 2.32
C MET A 73 10.89 3.34 3.55
N GLY A 74 11.36 2.09 3.39
CA GLY A 74 11.68 1.20 4.50
C GLY A 74 12.70 1.80 5.48
N LEU A 75 13.71 2.48 4.99
CA LEU A 75 14.66 3.21 5.86
C LEU A 75 13.97 4.34 6.64
N GLY A 76 13.04 5.07 6.00
CA GLY A 76 12.22 6.08 6.67
C GLY A 76 11.25 5.52 7.71
N LEU A 77 10.85 4.26 7.56
CA LEU A 77 10.02 3.53 8.52
C LEU A 77 10.83 2.83 9.62
N ASN A 78 12.14 3.09 9.74
CA ASN A 78 13.04 2.39 10.65
C ASN A 78 12.96 0.87 10.52
N ALA A 79 12.75 0.37 9.30
CA ALA A 79 12.47 -1.02 9.03
C ALA A 79 13.70 -1.82 8.60
N GLU A 80 13.63 -3.12 8.83
CA GLU A 80 14.61 -4.07 8.30
C GLU A 80 14.45 -4.20 6.79
N ILE A 81 15.56 -4.20 6.04
CA ILE A 81 15.55 -4.39 4.59
C ILE A 81 16.00 -5.80 4.25
N SER A 82 15.14 -6.54 3.58
CA SER A 82 15.44 -7.91 3.15
C SER A 82 16.33 -7.91 1.91
N ARG A 83 17.46 -8.63 1.98
CA ARG A 83 18.36 -8.79 0.82
C ARG A 83 17.83 -9.76 -0.23
N ARG A 84 16.82 -10.51 0.11
CA ARG A 84 16.17 -11.49 -0.77
C ARG A 84 14.67 -11.50 -0.47
N SER A 85 13.88 -11.25 -1.49
CA SER A 85 12.42 -11.34 -1.43
C SER A 85 11.90 -11.97 -2.72
N LYS A 86 10.63 -12.35 -2.72
CA LYS A 86 9.97 -12.98 -3.86
C LYS A 86 8.65 -12.29 -4.15
N PHE A 87 8.22 -12.40 -5.40
CA PHE A 87 6.86 -12.08 -5.82
C PHE A 87 6.07 -13.37 -6.05
N ALA A 88 4.79 -13.31 -5.78
CA ALA A 88 3.81 -14.37 -6.04
C ALA A 88 2.61 -13.80 -6.77
N ARG A 89 1.73 -14.68 -7.22
CA ARG A 89 0.47 -14.32 -7.87
C ARG A 89 -0.65 -14.48 -6.87
N LYS A 90 -1.27 -13.37 -6.46
CA LYS A 90 -2.49 -13.33 -5.65
C LYS A 90 -3.68 -13.39 -6.63
N GLN A 91 -4.45 -14.45 -6.61
CA GLN A 91 -5.62 -14.59 -7.50
C GLN A 91 -6.60 -13.43 -7.26
N TYR A 92 -7.03 -12.81 -8.36
CA TYR A 92 -7.89 -11.64 -8.34
C TYR A 92 -8.72 -11.61 -9.61
N PHE A 93 -9.95 -12.09 -9.52
CA PHE A 93 -10.83 -12.24 -10.68
C PHE A 93 -11.78 -11.03 -10.83
N TYR A 94 -11.19 -9.88 -11.15
CA TYR A 94 -11.95 -8.68 -11.42
C TYR A 94 -11.43 -7.98 -12.68
N PRO A 95 -12.29 -7.29 -13.47
CA PRO A 95 -11.93 -6.77 -14.80
C PRO A 95 -10.83 -5.71 -14.82
N ASP A 96 -10.49 -5.09 -13.69
CA ASP A 96 -9.44 -4.07 -13.59
C ASP A 96 -8.01 -4.64 -13.53
N LEU A 97 -7.88 -5.97 -13.38
CA LEU A 97 -6.63 -6.71 -13.59
C LEU A 97 -6.84 -7.82 -14.62
N PRO A 98 -6.58 -7.56 -15.92
CA PRO A 98 -6.92 -8.49 -17.03
C PRO A 98 -6.29 -9.87 -16.91
N GLN A 99 -5.12 -9.98 -16.25
CA GLN A 99 -4.42 -11.27 -16.05
C GLN A 99 -5.12 -12.19 -15.05
N GLY A 100 -6.12 -11.71 -14.29
CA GLY A 100 -6.83 -12.49 -13.27
C GLY A 100 -6.03 -12.74 -11.99
N TYR A 101 -4.91 -12.07 -11.80
CA TYR A 101 -4.10 -12.08 -10.58
C TYR A 101 -3.35 -10.76 -10.39
N GLN A 102 -3.01 -10.46 -9.15
CA GLN A 102 -2.11 -9.38 -8.79
C GLN A 102 -0.73 -9.97 -8.46
N ILE A 103 0.33 -9.38 -9.02
CA ILE A 103 1.69 -9.72 -8.57
C ILE A 103 1.97 -8.90 -7.32
N SER A 104 2.23 -9.60 -6.22
CA SER A 104 2.48 -9.05 -4.89
C SER A 104 3.54 -9.86 -4.16
N GLN A 105 4.07 -9.33 -3.08
CA GLN A 105 4.98 -10.08 -2.21
C GLN A 105 4.15 -10.84 -1.17
N PRO A 106 4.27 -12.19 -1.09
CA PRO A 106 3.42 -13.00 -0.22
C PRO A 106 3.76 -12.82 1.26
N ALA A 107 2.79 -13.07 2.13
CA ALA A 107 2.95 -12.91 3.58
C ALA A 107 3.93 -13.92 4.20
N GLU A 108 4.07 -15.08 3.58
CA GLU A 108 4.90 -16.21 4.05
C GLU A 108 6.38 -16.05 3.72
N GLU A 109 6.73 -15.11 2.86
CA GLU A 109 8.12 -14.85 2.45
C GLU A 109 8.54 -13.44 2.90
N PRO A 110 9.82 -13.21 3.18
CA PRO A 110 10.29 -11.88 3.55
C PRO A 110 9.98 -10.85 2.44
N PRO A 111 9.21 -9.80 2.72
CA PRO A 111 9.02 -8.69 1.79
C PRO A 111 10.31 -7.88 1.65
N VAL A 112 10.36 -6.93 0.73
CA VAL A 112 11.51 -6.03 0.58
C VAL A 112 11.72 -5.19 1.83
N VAL A 113 10.65 -4.77 2.48
CA VAL A 113 10.65 -4.01 3.75
C VAL A 113 9.99 -4.84 4.83
N GLY A 114 10.77 -5.27 5.81
CA GLY A 114 10.34 -6.06 6.96
C GLY A 114 9.77 -5.19 8.09
N ARG A 115 9.91 -5.69 9.32
CA ARG A 115 9.41 -5.00 10.52
C ARG A 115 10.10 -3.67 10.74
N GLY A 116 9.31 -2.69 11.15
CA GLY A 116 9.75 -1.35 11.44
C GLY A 116 8.81 -0.64 12.41
N TRP A 117 8.95 0.66 12.51
CA TRP A 117 8.10 1.51 13.35
C TRP A 117 8.20 2.96 12.92
N ILE A 118 7.17 3.72 13.24
CA ILE A 118 7.21 5.18 13.20
C ILE A 118 6.79 5.75 14.56
N GLU A 119 7.11 7.00 14.82
CA GLU A 119 6.70 7.70 16.02
C GLU A 119 5.61 8.71 15.69
N ILE A 120 4.56 8.70 16.49
CA ILE A 120 3.49 9.70 16.44
C ILE A 120 3.31 10.33 17.80
N MET A 121 2.57 11.43 17.89
CA MET A 121 2.12 11.95 19.18
C MET A 121 0.92 11.11 19.65
N GLY A 122 1.03 10.50 20.82
CA GLY A 122 -0.08 9.80 21.47
C GLY A 122 -1.17 10.74 22.00
N ASP A 123 -2.32 10.20 22.38
CA ASP A 123 -3.42 10.98 22.95
C ASP A 123 -3.10 11.61 24.31
N ASP A 124 -2.09 11.11 24.99
CA ASP A 124 -1.54 11.64 26.23
C ASP A 124 -0.52 12.78 26.02
N GLY A 125 -0.25 13.14 24.77
CA GLY A 125 0.74 14.14 24.40
C GLY A 125 2.20 13.67 24.51
N GLN A 126 2.44 12.36 24.63
CA GLN A 126 3.76 11.79 24.64
C GLN A 126 4.08 11.11 23.30
N PRO A 127 5.38 11.03 22.90
CA PRO A 127 5.78 10.25 21.75
C PRO A 127 5.38 8.77 21.91
N LYS A 128 4.74 8.22 20.87
CA LYS A 128 4.26 6.84 20.84
C LYS A 128 4.75 6.16 19.57
N LYS A 129 5.43 5.03 19.71
CA LYS A 129 5.81 4.20 18.56
C LYS A 129 4.61 3.42 18.07
N ILE A 130 4.43 3.35 16.77
CA ILE A 130 3.47 2.46 16.12
C ILE A 130 4.25 1.44 15.31
N ASN A 131 4.03 0.18 15.63
CA ASN A 131 4.74 -0.91 14.98
C ASN A 131 4.18 -1.17 13.58
N ILE A 132 5.10 -1.43 12.66
CA ILE A 132 4.82 -1.81 11.27
C ILE A 132 5.28 -3.26 11.11
N GLU A 133 4.41 -4.11 10.55
CA GLU A 133 4.75 -5.49 10.26
C GLU A 133 5.65 -5.58 9.04
N ARG A 134 5.29 -4.86 7.99
CA ARG A 134 5.98 -4.87 6.71
C ARG A 134 5.51 -3.75 5.81
N ALA A 135 6.31 -3.51 4.77
CA ALA A 135 5.83 -2.84 3.57
C ALA A 135 6.26 -3.66 2.34
N HIS A 136 5.30 -3.98 1.48
CA HIS A 136 5.55 -4.83 0.33
C HIS A 136 5.10 -4.19 -0.98
N LEU A 137 5.85 -4.52 -2.05
CA LEU A 137 5.55 -4.04 -3.39
C LEU A 137 4.47 -4.91 -4.04
N GLU A 138 3.55 -4.26 -4.75
CA GLU A 138 2.51 -4.91 -5.53
C GLU A 138 2.07 -4.05 -6.72
N GLN A 139 1.32 -4.65 -7.66
CA GLN A 139 0.72 -3.94 -8.78
C GLN A 139 -0.56 -3.22 -8.36
N ASP A 140 -0.77 -1.99 -8.81
CA ASP A 140 -2.10 -1.37 -8.74
C ASP A 140 -3.03 -1.92 -9.82
N ALA A 141 -4.33 -1.90 -9.54
CA ALA A 141 -5.40 -2.25 -10.47
C ALA A 141 -5.77 -1.06 -11.37
N GLY A 142 -6.46 -1.32 -12.47
CA GLY A 142 -7.03 -0.30 -13.32
C GLY A 142 -8.21 0.42 -12.68
N LYS A 143 -8.90 1.24 -13.46
CA LYS A 143 -10.12 1.94 -13.05
C LYS A 143 -11.31 1.40 -13.82
N LEU A 144 -12.40 1.07 -13.12
CA LEU A 144 -13.69 0.79 -13.73
C LEU A 144 -14.60 2.02 -13.61
N LYS A 145 -15.22 2.40 -14.71
CA LYS A 145 -16.21 3.48 -14.79
C LYS A 145 -17.59 2.89 -15.03
N HIS A 146 -18.43 2.94 -14.01
CA HIS A 146 -19.78 2.36 -14.05
C HIS A 146 -20.88 3.37 -14.38
N ASP A 147 -20.60 4.64 -14.16
CA ASP A 147 -21.53 5.77 -14.32
C ASP A 147 -21.53 6.41 -15.70
N ALA A 148 -20.57 6.06 -16.54
CA ALA A 148 -20.44 6.63 -17.88
C ALA A 148 -21.49 6.12 -18.89
N HIS A 149 -22.22 5.03 -18.58
CA HIS A 149 -23.25 4.46 -19.44
C HIS A 149 -24.26 3.62 -18.64
N PRO A 150 -25.57 3.65 -18.94
CA PRO A 150 -26.61 2.97 -18.16
C PRO A 150 -26.46 1.44 -18.04
N THR A 151 -25.84 0.79 -19.03
CA THR A 151 -25.76 -0.69 -19.14
C THR A 151 -24.36 -1.20 -19.43
N LYS A 152 -23.33 -0.35 -19.42
CA LYS A 152 -21.94 -0.74 -19.73
C LYS A 152 -20.99 -0.17 -18.70
N SER A 153 -20.00 -0.97 -18.33
CA SER A 153 -18.82 -0.50 -17.59
C SER A 153 -17.63 -0.39 -18.53
N PHE A 154 -16.79 0.61 -18.30
CA PHE A 154 -15.57 0.82 -19.08
C PHE A 154 -14.36 0.59 -18.18
N ALA A 155 -13.36 -0.10 -18.71
CA ALA A 155 -12.08 -0.31 -18.03
C ALA A 155 -11.04 0.66 -18.60
N ASP A 156 -10.31 1.32 -17.70
CA ASP A 156 -9.15 2.15 -18.00
C ASP A 156 -7.92 1.53 -17.32
N TYR A 157 -7.02 1.00 -18.14
CA TYR A 157 -5.83 0.29 -17.67
C TYR A 157 -4.58 1.17 -17.56
N ASN A 158 -4.71 2.49 -17.70
CA ASN A 158 -3.56 3.39 -17.53
C ASN A 158 -2.88 3.22 -16.18
N ARG A 159 -3.66 3.01 -15.11
CA ARG A 159 -3.14 2.77 -13.76
C ARG A 159 -2.69 1.31 -13.53
N THR A 160 -3.23 0.34 -14.26
CA THR A 160 -2.90 -1.08 -14.09
C THR A 160 -1.40 -1.30 -14.15
N GLY A 161 -0.83 -1.90 -13.10
CA GLY A 161 0.60 -2.19 -13.04
C GLY A 161 1.48 -1.03 -12.51
N VAL A 162 0.91 0.12 -12.14
CA VAL A 162 1.63 1.13 -11.36
C VAL A 162 2.09 0.51 -10.05
N ALA A 163 3.28 0.86 -9.58
CA ALA A 163 3.83 0.29 -8.37
C ALA A 163 3.10 0.84 -7.13
N LEU A 164 2.61 -0.05 -6.29
CA LEU A 164 2.12 0.23 -4.95
C LEU A 164 3.09 -0.28 -3.90
N LEU A 165 3.18 0.43 -2.81
CA LEU A 165 3.77 -0.04 -1.56
C LEU A 165 2.67 -0.09 -0.50
N GLU A 166 2.32 -1.29 -0.03
CA GLU A 166 1.35 -1.52 1.04
C GLU A 166 2.09 -1.62 2.37
N ILE A 167 1.77 -0.72 3.29
CA ILE A 167 2.36 -0.61 4.63
C ILE A 167 1.33 -1.10 5.64
N VAL A 168 1.66 -2.17 6.37
CA VAL A 168 0.75 -2.84 7.29
C VAL A 168 1.20 -2.59 8.73
N THR A 169 0.29 -2.12 9.59
CA THR A 169 0.56 -2.01 11.03
C THR A 169 0.60 -3.38 11.70
N PHE A 170 1.28 -3.47 12.83
CA PHE A 170 1.53 -4.73 13.51
C PHE A 170 0.93 -4.76 14.93
N LEU A 171 0.24 -5.86 15.23
CA LEU A 171 -0.21 -6.22 16.58
C LEU A 171 0.28 -7.64 16.91
N ASP A 172 1.15 -7.77 17.90
CA ASP A 172 1.59 -9.07 18.40
C ASP A 172 0.66 -9.55 19.55
N ILE A 173 -0.36 -10.32 19.19
CA ILE A 173 -1.30 -10.85 20.16
C ILE A 173 -0.62 -11.80 21.16
N LYS A 174 0.51 -12.43 20.78
CA LYS A 174 1.22 -13.38 21.63
C LYS A 174 2.11 -12.71 22.69
N ASN A 175 2.60 -11.52 22.38
CA ASN A 175 3.48 -10.74 23.25
C ASN A 175 2.94 -9.31 23.40
N PRO A 176 1.81 -9.12 24.12
CA PRO A 176 1.13 -7.83 24.20
C PRO A 176 2.00 -6.75 24.85
N GLU A 177 2.99 -7.10 25.65
CA GLU A 177 3.94 -6.17 26.26
C GLU A 177 4.87 -5.48 25.23
N ASN A 178 5.04 -6.09 24.06
CA ASN A 178 5.85 -5.52 22.97
C ASN A 178 5.01 -4.69 21.99
N ASN A 179 3.71 -4.59 22.23
CA ASN A 179 2.83 -3.88 21.32
C ASN A 179 2.88 -2.38 21.53
N SER A 180 2.94 -1.71 20.39
CA SER A 180 2.64 -0.32 20.28
C SER A 180 1.74 -0.14 19.07
N TYR A 181 0.44 0.01 19.32
CA TYR A 181 -0.62 0.02 18.32
C TYR A 181 -1.54 1.24 18.48
N ILE A 182 -2.33 1.49 17.47
CA ILE A 182 -3.27 2.62 17.41
C ILE A 182 -4.50 2.28 18.24
N THR A 183 -4.88 3.17 19.15
CA THR A 183 -5.99 2.98 20.11
C THR A 183 -7.09 4.02 19.98
N SER A 184 -6.96 4.97 19.05
CA SER A 184 -7.98 5.98 18.80
C SER A 184 -8.02 6.43 17.35
N PRO A 185 -9.13 7.00 16.86
CA PRO A 185 -9.21 7.63 15.55
C PRO A 185 -8.19 8.78 15.36
N ASP A 186 -7.92 9.55 16.39
CA ASP A 186 -6.98 10.67 16.35
C ASP A 186 -5.52 10.16 16.18
N GLU A 187 -5.17 9.05 16.82
CA GLU A 187 -3.89 8.39 16.59
C GLU A 187 -3.79 7.82 15.17
N ALA A 188 -4.89 7.27 14.62
CA ALA A 188 -4.93 6.78 13.24
C ALA A 188 -4.72 7.92 12.24
N GLU A 189 -5.34 9.08 12.45
CA GLU A 189 -5.11 10.27 11.63
C GLU A 189 -3.64 10.71 11.68
N ARG A 190 -3.05 10.79 12.88
CA ARG A 190 -1.64 11.17 13.06
C ARG A 190 -0.69 10.17 12.39
N TYR A 191 -0.98 8.88 12.49
CA TYR A 191 -0.22 7.83 11.79
C TYR A 191 -0.25 8.03 10.27
N LEU A 192 -1.43 8.20 9.67
CA LEU A 192 -1.54 8.41 8.23
C LEU A 192 -0.86 9.70 7.78
N ARG A 193 -0.93 10.75 8.58
CA ARG A 193 -0.24 12.02 8.33
C ARG A 193 1.28 11.82 8.35
N GLU A 194 1.81 11.09 9.31
CA GLU A 194 3.24 10.81 9.43
C GLU A 194 3.74 9.95 8.26
N ILE A 195 3.03 8.88 7.87
CA ILE A 195 3.36 8.09 6.68
C ILE A 195 3.40 8.98 5.43
N ARG A 196 2.43 9.87 5.28
CA ARG A 196 2.38 10.82 4.16
C ARG A 196 3.58 11.75 4.14
N GLU A 197 3.94 12.33 5.27
CA GLU A 197 5.08 13.25 5.38
C GLU A 197 6.41 12.54 5.10
N ILE A 198 6.63 11.34 5.62
CA ILE A 198 7.79 10.50 5.34
C ILE A 198 7.89 10.21 3.84
N ALA A 199 6.80 9.72 3.23
CA ALA A 199 6.78 9.37 1.81
C ALA A 199 7.10 10.56 0.90
N ARG A 200 6.58 11.75 1.24
CA ARG A 200 6.83 12.99 0.50
C ARG A 200 8.24 13.53 0.72
N ALA A 201 8.70 13.56 1.95
CA ALA A 201 10.05 14.04 2.28
C ALA A 201 11.14 13.22 1.60
N LEU A 202 10.92 11.90 1.47
CA LEU A 202 11.83 10.99 0.78
C LEU A 202 11.66 10.99 -0.75
N GLY A 203 10.64 11.66 -1.28
CA GLY A 203 10.33 11.65 -2.70
C GLY A 203 9.90 10.28 -3.24
N VAL A 204 9.32 9.42 -2.37
CA VAL A 204 8.85 8.07 -2.72
C VAL A 204 7.46 8.10 -3.32
N SER A 205 6.59 9.00 -2.85
CA SER A 205 5.21 9.12 -3.30
C SER A 205 4.73 10.57 -3.26
N LYS A 206 3.75 10.91 -4.10
CA LYS A 206 2.97 12.15 -3.95
C LYS A 206 2.10 12.08 -2.68
N ALA A 207 1.71 10.88 -2.29
CA ALA A 207 0.86 10.57 -1.16
C ALA A 207 -0.35 11.52 -1.06
N ASN A 208 -1.09 11.62 -2.18
CA ASN A 208 -2.28 12.47 -2.30
C ASN A 208 -3.54 11.59 -2.29
N MET A 209 -4.34 11.70 -1.24
CA MET A 209 -5.57 10.92 -1.08
C MET A 209 -6.65 11.31 -2.12
N GLU A 210 -6.74 12.59 -2.50
CA GLU A 210 -7.71 13.08 -3.47
C GLU A 210 -7.43 12.54 -4.89
N GLU A 211 -6.16 12.32 -5.23
CA GLU A 211 -5.76 11.73 -6.51
C GLU A 211 -5.72 10.19 -6.47
N GLY A 212 -5.87 9.60 -5.28
CA GLY A 212 -5.81 8.16 -5.06
C GLY A 212 -4.39 7.59 -4.98
N SER A 213 -3.35 8.44 -4.92
CA SER A 213 -1.97 7.99 -4.75
C SER A 213 -1.61 7.65 -3.29
N MET A 214 -2.56 7.81 -2.38
CA MET A 214 -2.55 7.29 -1.02
C MET A 214 -3.95 6.83 -0.65
N ARG A 215 -4.06 5.62 -0.08
CA ARG A 215 -5.31 5.01 0.38
C ARG A 215 -5.05 4.32 1.70
N ALA A 216 -6.07 4.19 2.54
CA ALA A 216 -5.97 3.46 3.80
C ALA A 216 -7.22 2.62 4.03
N ASP A 217 -7.01 1.36 4.36
CA ASP A 217 -8.05 0.44 4.81
C ASP A 217 -7.94 0.28 6.32
N VAL A 218 -9.08 0.31 7.01
CA VAL A 218 -9.17 0.32 8.47
C VAL A 218 -9.77 -1.00 8.94
N ASN A 219 -9.07 -1.68 9.83
CA ASN A 219 -9.49 -2.93 10.48
C ASN A 219 -9.70 -2.73 11.98
#